data_de421911a45908607bb1361385e93331
#
_entry.id   de421911a45908607bb1361385e93331
#
_cell.length_a   1.000
_cell.length_b   1.000
_cell.length_c   1.000
_cell.angle_alpha   90.00
_cell.angle_beta   90.00
_cell.angle_gamma   90.00
#
_symmetry.space_group_name_H-M   'P 1'
#
loop_
_entity.id
_entity.type
_entity.pdbx_description
1 polymer ?
#
loop_
_entity_poly.entity_id
_entity_poly.type
_entity_poly.pdbx_seq_one_letter_code
_entity_poly.pdbx_strand_id
1 'polypeptide(L)'
;MDGLKLAELIHAQSPATRMILLSGHGEFEYARQALKYDVADYILKPITREKVNQIENLLIKFYEENQERKQRFLNAWNSGLEEKILTILHNQDMEALDQFFRSSYFVSTMHSSSANPLGIQLINYLYAYFSQIDVNRTVITVSRERAMEQFWDSPGTQEKINFIITSYYDVLTGMNQKKQAYSESFITYAKEYIGEHYSDPEFNISVLADSMHVSLS
;
A
#
# COMPACT_ATOMS: atom_id res chain seq x y z
N MET A 1 -16.27 -33.59 18.73
CA MET A 1 -15.93 -32.22 19.24
C MET A 1 -17.25 -31.49 19.38
N ASP A 2 -17.52 -30.93 20.56
CA ASP A 2 -18.72 -30.13 20.80
C ASP A 2 -18.64 -28.80 20.08
N GLY A 3 -19.77 -28.29 19.56
CA GLY A 3 -19.82 -27.01 18.84
C GLY A 3 -19.39 -25.81 19.67
N LEU A 4 -19.61 -25.82 20.99
CA LEU A 4 -19.12 -24.80 21.90
C LEU A 4 -17.59 -24.80 22.02
N LYS A 5 -16.98 -25.95 22.05
CA LYS A 5 -15.51 -26.09 22.07
C LYS A 5 -14.88 -25.60 20.74
N LEU A 6 -15.57 -25.84 19.62
CA LEU A 6 -15.16 -25.28 18.34
C LEU A 6 -15.26 -23.76 18.32
N ALA A 7 -16.36 -23.19 18.85
CA ALA A 7 -16.55 -21.77 18.95
C ALA A 7 -15.47 -21.09 19.82
N GLU A 8 -15.10 -21.70 20.94
CA GLU A 8 -13.98 -21.25 21.79
C GLU A 8 -12.65 -21.18 21.02
N LEU A 9 -12.33 -22.24 20.26
CA LEU A 9 -11.09 -22.29 19.48
C LEU A 9 -11.07 -21.25 18.35
N ILE A 10 -12.19 -21.09 17.63
CA ILE A 10 -12.31 -20.08 16.58
C ILE A 10 -12.19 -18.67 17.17
N HIS A 11 -12.87 -18.41 18.29
CA HIS A 11 -12.77 -17.12 18.98
C HIS A 11 -11.34 -16.78 19.38
N ALA A 12 -10.58 -17.76 19.89
CA ALA A 12 -9.18 -17.58 20.29
C ALA A 12 -8.23 -17.37 19.11
N GLN A 13 -8.44 -18.09 17.99
CA GLN A 13 -7.51 -18.08 16.85
C GLN A 13 -7.89 -17.04 15.78
N SER A 14 -9.17 -16.71 15.65
CA SER A 14 -9.69 -15.83 14.61
C SER A 14 -10.87 -15.00 15.15
N PRO A 15 -10.64 -14.02 16.03
CA PRO A 15 -11.69 -13.25 16.68
C PRO A 15 -12.54 -12.43 15.72
N ALA A 16 -12.09 -12.22 14.48
CA ALA A 16 -12.87 -11.55 13.43
C ALA A 16 -13.90 -12.47 12.75
N THR A 17 -13.85 -13.79 12.99
CA THR A 17 -14.78 -14.75 12.40
C THR A 17 -16.15 -14.65 13.08
N ARG A 18 -17.19 -14.38 12.31
CA ARG A 18 -18.57 -14.39 12.80
C ARG A 18 -19.09 -15.82 12.82
N MET A 19 -19.67 -16.24 13.95
CA MET A 19 -20.16 -17.58 14.15
C MET A 19 -21.67 -17.57 14.41
N ILE A 20 -22.39 -18.52 13.80
CA ILE A 20 -23.78 -18.83 14.10
C ILE A 20 -23.83 -20.30 14.53
N LEU A 21 -24.39 -20.61 15.70
CA LEU A 21 -24.52 -21.97 16.18
C LEU A 21 -25.90 -22.54 15.86
N LEU A 22 -25.93 -23.73 15.26
CA LEU A 22 -27.14 -24.50 15.01
C LEU A 22 -27.18 -25.69 15.97
N SER A 23 -28.16 -25.71 16.89
CA SER A 23 -28.23 -26.75 17.95
C SER A 23 -29.59 -27.42 18.03
N GLY A 24 -29.60 -28.68 18.40
CA GLY A 24 -30.80 -29.40 18.83
C GLY A 24 -31.16 -29.21 20.31
N HIS A 25 -30.27 -28.55 21.07
CA HIS A 25 -30.41 -28.35 22.51
C HIS A 25 -30.99 -26.99 22.80
N GLY A 26 -32.17 -26.93 23.42
CA GLY A 26 -32.86 -25.68 23.78
C GLY A 26 -32.50 -25.15 25.18
N GLU A 27 -31.47 -25.70 25.81
CA GLU A 27 -31.08 -25.36 27.16
C GLU A 27 -30.43 -23.94 27.18
N PHE A 28 -30.93 -23.12 28.08
CA PHE A 28 -30.45 -21.74 28.26
C PHE A 28 -28.95 -21.63 28.53
N GLU A 29 -28.39 -22.61 29.22
CA GLU A 29 -26.97 -22.63 29.56
C GLU A 29 -26.06 -22.78 28.32
N TYR A 30 -26.47 -23.52 27.30
CA TYR A 30 -25.72 -23.61 26.03
C TYR A 30 -25.70 -22.28 25.27
N ALA A 31 -26.86 -21.60 25.21
CA ALA A 31 -26.91 -20.30 24.57
C ALA A 31 -26.05 -19.26 25.34
N ARG A 32 -26.08 -19.29 26.68
CA ARG A 32 -25.26 -18.41 27.52
C ARG A 32 -23.76 -18.66 27.36
N GLN A 33 -23.35 -19.91 27.20
CA GLN A 33 -21.95 -20.24 26.93
C GLN A 33 -21.51 -19.78 25.54
N ALA A 34 -22.37 -19.92 24.52
CA ALA A 34 -22.09 -19.43 23.17
C ALA A 34 -21.80 -17.93 23.12
N LEU A 35 -22.53 -17.13 23.90
CA LEU A 35 -22.30 -15.67 24.02
C LEU A 35 -20.90 -15.30 24.54
N LYS A 36 -20.26 -16.17 25.33
CA LYS A 36 -18.89 -15.92 25.81
C LYS A 36 -17.85 -15.97 24.70
N TYR A 37 -18.18 -16.63 23.60
CA TYR A 37 -17.29 -16.81 22.45
C TYR A 37 -17.68 -15.93 21.26
N ASP A 38 -18.42 -14.86 21.52
CA ASP A 38 -18.87 -13.88 20.50
C ASP A 38 -19.65 -14.53 19.33
N VAL A 39 -20.47 -15.56 19.67
CA VAL A 39 -21.38 -16.17 18.70
C VAL A 39 -22.49 -15.19 18.37
N ALA A 40 -22.63 -14.86 17.09
CA ALA A 40 -23.57 -13.86 16.62
C ALA A 40 -25.04 -14.25 16.77
N ASP A 41 -25.33 -15.54 16.68
CA ASP A 41 -26.68 -16.07 16.92
C ASP A 41 -26.64 -17.55 17.28
N TYR A 42 -27.68 -18.00 18.00
CA TYR A 42 -27.89 -19.38 18.43
C TYR A 42 -29.25 -19.86 17.96
N ILE A 43 -29.28 -20.75 16.98
CA ILE A 43 -30.48 -21.18 16.30
C ILE A 43 -30.83 -22.64 16.63
N LEU A 44 -32.04 -22.85 17.14
CA LEU A 44 -32.53 -24.16 17.48
C LEU A 44 -33.07 -24.93 16.26
N LYS A 45 -32.69 -26.20 16.16
CA LYS A 45 -33.30 -27.15 15.20
C LYS A 45 -34.71 -27.52 15.70
N PRO A 46 -35.69 -27.81 14.80
CA PRO A 46 -35.56 -27.87 13.35
C PRO A 46 -35.44 -26.48 12.72
N ILE A 47 -34.72 -26.39 11.59
CA ILE A 47 -34.56 -25.14 10.85
C ILE A 47 -35.81 -24.91 10.02
N THR A 48 -36.58 -23.90 10.39
CA THR A 48 -37.76 -23.43 9.63
C THR A 48 -37.36 -22.38 8.58
N ARG A 49 -38.27 -22.10 7.64
CA ARG A 49 -38.04 -21.05 6.64
C ARG A 49 -37.79 -19.67 7.25
N GLU A 50 -38.46 -19.38 8.36
CA GLU A 50 -38.25 -18.13 9.11
C GLU A 50 -36.83 -18.04 9.66
N LYS A 51 -36.30 -19.16 10.19
CA LYS A 51 -34.91 -19.21 10.67
C LYS A 51 -33.88 -19.10 9.55
N VAL A 52 -34.17 -19.63 8.37
CA VAL A 52 -33.34 -19.41 7.19
C VAL A 52 -33.29 -17.93 6.83
N ASN A 53 -34.44 -17.27 6.76
CA ASN A 53 -34.51 -15.83 6.49
C ASN A 53 -33.77 -15.01 7.56
N GLN A 54 -33.83 -15.41 8.83
CA GLN A 54 -33.05 -14.79 9.92
C GLN A 54 -31.55 -14.92 9.68
N ILE A 55 -31.06 -16.09 9.30
CA ILE A 55 -29.65 -16.32 8.97
C ILE A 55 -29.25 -15.47 7.75
N GLU A 56 -30.05 -15.45 6.70
CA GLU A 56 -29.77 -14.63 5.51
C GLU A 56 -29.65 -13.13 5.86
N ASN A 57 -30.57 -12.61 6.66
CA ASN A 57 -30.51 -11.22 7.09
C ASN A 57 -29.26 -10.92 7.94
N LEU A 58 -28.86 -11.83 8.82
CA LEU A 58 -27.61 -11.69 9.58
C LEU A 58 -26.37 -11.70 8.68
N LEU A 59 -26.33 -12.60 7.68
CA LEU A 59 -25.22 -12.67 6.73
C LEU A 59 -25.13 -11.39 5.88
N ILE A 60 -26.28 -10.89 5.40
CA ILE A 60 -26.33 -9.62 4.65
C ILE A 60 -25.81 -8.48 5.54
N LYS A 61 -26.31 -8.36 6.77
CA LYS A 61 -25.88 -7.35 7.72
C LYS A 61 -24.36 -7.41 7.96
N PHE A 62 -23.79 -8.59 8.22
CA PHE A 62 -22.35 -8.76 8.42
C PHE A 62 -21.55 -8.40 7.18
N TYR A 63 -22.05 -8.73 5.98
CA TYR A 63 -21.42 -8.35 4.73
C TYR A 63 -21.42 -6.83 4.55
N GLU A 64 -22.55 -6.16 4.79
CA GLU A 64 -22.66 -4.72 4.70
C GLU A 64 -21.77 -3.99 5.72
N GLU A 65 -21.79 -4.41 7.00
CA GLU A 65 -20.91 -3.88 8.05
C GLU A 65 -19.43 -4.02 7.68
N ASN A 66 -19.06 -5.14 7.08
CA ASN A 66 -17.68 -5.38 6.66
C ASN A 66 -17.31 -4.50 5.46
N GLN A 67 -18.21 -4.32 4.50
CA GLN A 67 -18.00 -3.42 3.35
C GLN A 67 -17.91 -1.95 3.79
N GLU A 68 -18.80 -1.50 4.68
CA GLU A 68 -18.74 -0.15 5.22
C GLU A 68 -17.48 0.12 6.03
N ARG A 69 -17.04 -0.85 6.84
CA ARG A 69 -15.78 -0.75 7.61
C ARG A 69 -14.60 -0.65 6.67
N LYS A 70 -14.57 -1.51 5.64
CA LYS A 70 -13.55 -1.50 4.59
C LYS A 70 -13.55 -0.18 3.83
N GLN A 71 -14.73 0.34 3.46
CA GLN A 71 -14.85 1.60 2.73
C GLN A 71 -14.46 2.81 3.60
N ARG A 72 -14.90 2.87 4.86
CA ARG A 72 -14.48 3.92 5.82
C ARG A 72 -12.97 3.91 6.04
N PHE A 73 -12.38 2.73 6.17
CA PHE A 73 -10.94 2.56 6.29
C PHE A 73 -10.22 3.02 5.02
N LEU A 74 -10.69 2.65 3.83
CA LEU A 74 -10.12 3.08 2.56
C LEU A 74 -10.25 4.60 2.36
N ASN A 75 -11.37 5.20 2.73
CA ASN A 75 -11.59 6.64 2.57
C ASN A 75 -10.77 7.48 3.55
N ALA A 76 -10.69 7.09 4.81
CA ALA A 76 -9.84 7.76 5.80
C ALA A 76 -8.33 7.60 5.50
N TRP A 77 -8.01 6.53 4.81
CA TRP A 77 -6.67 6.15 4.44
C TRP A 77 -6.16 6.87 3.18
N ASN A 78 -7.02 6.98 2.14
CA ASN A 78 -6.60 7.41 0.82
C ASN A 78 -6.03 8.83 0.78
N SER A 79 -6.62 9.79 1.50
CA SER A 79 -6.20 11.18 1.41
C SER A 79 -4.83 11.45 2.06
N GLY A 80 -4.57 10.88 3.23
CA GLY A 80 -3.30 11.13 3.95
C GLY A 80 -2.12 10.28 3.47
N LEU A 81 -2.37 9.04 3.05
CA LEU A 81 -1.32 8.14 2.56
C LEU A 81 -0.79 8.58 1.20
N GLU A 82 -1.70 8.92 0.27
CA GLU A 82 -1.33 9.40 -1.06
C GLU A 82 -0.44 10.63 -0.98
N GLU A 83 -0.91 11.66 -0.25
CA GLU A 83 -0.15 12.90 -0.04
C GLU A 83 1.23 12.63 0.55
N LYS A 84 1.30 11.77 1.57
CA LYS A 84 2.57 11.39 2.20
C LYS A 84 3.52 10.70 1.22
N ILE A 85 3.04 9.72 0.48
CA ILE A 85 3.85 8.97 -0.49
C ILE A 85 4.30 9.88 -1.63
N LEU A 86 3.40 10.69 -2.19
CA LEU A 86 3.75 11.64 -3.26
C LEU A 86 4.77 12.68 -2.79
N THR A 87 4.67 13.15 -1.55
CA THR A 87 5.65 14.08 -0.94
C THR A 87 7.03 13.42 -0.83
N ILE A 88 7.10 12.16 -0.36
CA ILE A 88 8.35 11.39 -0.27
C ILE A 88 8.98 11.23 -1.66
N LEU A 89 8.20 10.85 -2.65
CA LEU A 89 8.67 10.66 -4.02
C LEU A 89 9.13 11.99 -4.65
N HIS A 90 8.35 13.07 -4.46
CA HIS A 90 8.68 14.38 -5.00
C HIS A 90 9.98 14.95 -4.41
N ASN A 91 10.17 14.82 -3.11
CA ASN A 91 11.37 15.28 -2.42
C ASN A 91 12.55 14.30 -2.56
N GLN A 92 12.33 13.11 -3.12
CA GLN A 92 13.32 12.02 -3.20
C GLN A 92 13.91 11.68 -1.82
N ASP A 93 13.07 11.73 -0.79
CA ASP A 93 13.46 11.60 0.61
C ASP A 93 13.56 10.12 1.02
N MET A 94 14.79 9.60 0.96
CA MET A 94 15.09 8.20 1.32
C MET A 94 14.88 7.93 2.81
N GLU A 95 15.11 8.92 3.68
CA GLU A 95 14.92 8.77 5.12
C GLU A 95 13.44 8.67 5.49
N ALA A 96 12.62 9.56 4.92
CA ALA A 96 11.18 9.50 5.11
C ALA A 96 10.56 8.22 4.53
N LEU A 97 11.11 7.69 3.41
CA LEU A 97 10.71 6.41 2.85
C LEU A 97 11.02 5.26 3.80
N ASP A 98 12.23 5.22 4.36
CA ASP A 98 12.64 4.20 5.33
C ASP A 98 11.76 4.26 6.60
N GLN A 99 11.50 5.45 7.14
CA GLN A 99 10.59 5.66 8.26
C GLN A 99 9.17 5.17 7.95
N PHE A 100 8.68 5.39 6.73
CA PHE A 100 7.36 4.89 6.32
C PHE A 100 7.32 3.36 6.33
N PHE A 101 8.28 2.69 5.71
CA PHE A 101 8.29 1.22 5.64
C PHE A 101 8.58 0.53 6.98
N ARG A 102 9.25 1.21 7.91
CA ARG A 102 9.45 0.73 9.30
C ARG A 102 8.29 1.08 10.23
N SER A 103 7.35 1.89 9.79
CA SER A 103 6.23 2.30 10.65
C SER A 103 5.38 1.10 11.09
N SER A 104 4.91 1.15 12.32
CA SER A 104 3.97 0.13 12.85
C SER A 104 2.73 -0.02 11.97
N TYR A 105 2.30 1.08 11.36
CA TYR A 105 1.22 1.16 10.41
C TYR A 105 1.45 0.28 9.17
N PHE A 106 2.55 0.50 8.43
CA PHE A 106 2.87 -0.30 7.24
C PHE A 106 3.03 -1.78 7.60
N VAL A 107 3.84 -2.07 8.62
CA VAL A 107 4.13 -3.45 9.05
C VAL A 107 2.85 -4.18 9.47
N SER A 108 2.03 -3.58 10.35
CA SER A 108 0.80 -4.24 10.81
C SER A 108 -0.22 -4.44 9.69
N THR A 109 -0.31 -3.50 8.75
CA THR A 109 -1.24 -3.60 7.63
C THR A 109 -0.82 -4.68 6.64
N MET A 110 0.46 -4.76 6.32
CA MET A 110 0.98 -5.80 5.42
C MET A 110 0.87 -7.22 6.01
N HIS A 111 0.76 -7.35 7.34
CA HIS A 111 0.49 -8.63 8.01
C HIS A 111 -1.01 -8.88 8.28
N SER A 112 -1.89 -8.09 7.71
CA SER A 112 -3.35 -8.21 7.86
C SER A 112 -4.04 -8.59 6.53
N SER A 113 -5.37 -8.76 6.59
CA SER A 113 -6.21 -8.91 5.38
C SER A 113 -6.16 -7.70 4.44
N SER A 114 -5.60 -6.58 4.88
CA SER A 114 -5.44 -5.35 4.10
C SER A 114 -4.11 -5.26 3.35
N ALA A 115 -3.26 -6.29 3.41
CA ALA A 115 -1.97 -6.34 2.71
C ALA A 115 -2.09 -6.13 1.19
N ASN A 116 -2.97 -6.89 0.55
CA ASN A 116 -3.16 -6.75 -0.90
C ASN A 116 -3.73 -5.39 -1.30
N PRO A 117 -4.79 -4.84 -0.67
CA PRO A 117 -5.24 -3.48 -0.94
C PRO A 117 -4.13 -2.43 -0.79
N LEU A 118 -3.32 -2.48 0.28
CA LEU A 118 -2.23 -1.54 0.49
C LEU A 118 -1.15 -1.67 -0.59
N GLY A 119 -0.71 -2.90 -0.87
CA GLY A 119 0.33 -3.14 -1.88
C GLY A 119 -0.07 -2.63 -3.26
N ILE A 120 -1.31 -2.94 -3.70
CA ILE A 120 -1.87 -2.45 -4.97
C ILE A 120 -1.88 -0.92 -5.00
N GLN A 121 -2.28 -0.29 -3.89
CA GLN A 121 -2.37 1.16 -3.80
C GLN A 121 -0.99 1.83 -3.87
N LEU A 122 0.00 1.29 -3.18
CA LEU A 122 1.38 1.77 -3.26
C LEU A 122 1.95 1.62 -4.67
N ILE A 123 1.72 0.49 -5.36
CA ILE A 123 2.10 0.32 -6.76
C ILE A 123 1.43 1.41 -7.63
N ASN A 124 0.13 1.65 -7.45
CA ASN A 124 -0.57 2.68 -8.21
C ASN A 124 0.00 4.08 -7.98
N TYR A 125 0.32 4.47 -6.75
CA TYR A 125 0.92 5.78 -6.46
C TYR A 125 2.30 5.93 -7.11
N LEU A 126 3.13 4.89 -7.03
CA LEU A 126 4.44 4.87 -7.67
C LEU A 126 4.32 5.11 -9.17
N TYR A 127 3.47 4.36 -9.86
CA TYR A 127 3.30 4.46 -11.31
C TYR A 127 2.56 5.72 -11.74
N ALA A 128 1.59 6.22 -10.98
CA ALA A 128 0.91 7.49 -11.25
C ALA A 128 1.90 8.65 -11.18
N TYR A 129 2.76 8.70 -10.18
CA TYR A 129 3.80 9.72 -10.04
C TYR A 129 4.76 9.69 -11.24
N PHE A 130 5.27 8.51 -11.60
CA PHE A 130 6.24 8.38 -12.67
C PHE A 130 5.69 8.57 -14.07
N SER A 131 4.40 8.27 -14.29
CA SER A 131 3.77 8.55 -15.58
C SER A 131 3.80 10.05 -15.95
N GLN A 132 3.93 10.92 -14.95
CA GLN A 132 3.98 12.38 -15.13
C GLN A 132 5.41 12.88 -15.37
N ILE A 133 6.44 12.24 -14.80
CA ILE A 133 7.82 12.76 -14.79
C ILE A 133 8.81 11.92 -15.58
N ASP A 134 8.60 10.64 -15.77
CA ASP A 134 9.47 9.72 -16.52
C ASP A 134 8.85 9.33 -17.88
N VAL A 135 8.58 10.33 -18.70
CA VAL A 135 7.92 10.18 -20.02
C VAL A 135 8.64 9.12 -20.89
N ASN A 136 9.96 9.01 -20.78
CA ASN A 136 10.77 8.07 -21.56
C ASN A 136 10.97 6.70 -20.89
N ARG A 137 10.32 6.42 -19.78
CA ARG A 137 10.43 5.16 -19.00
C ARG A 137 11.87 4.76 -18.71
N THR A 138 12.67 5.69 -18.33
CA THR A 138 14.11 5.50 -18.12
C THR A 138 14.47 5.14 -16.69
N VAL A 139 13.55 5.31 -15.74
CA VAL A 139 13.67 4.91 -14.34
C VAL A 139 12.84 3.66 -14.07
N ILE A 140 11.57 3.67 -14.48
CA ILE A 140 10.70 2.50 -14.39
C ILE A 140 10.65 1.78 -15.75
N THR A 141 11.33 0.66 -15.84
CA THR A 141 11.40 -0.16 -17.08
C THR A 141 10.28 -1.20 -17.15
N VAL A 142 9.67 -1.55 -16.02
CA VAL A 142 8.60 -2.54 -15.91
C VAL A 142 7.25 -1.81 -16.01
N SER A 143 6.29 -2.35 -16.76
CA SER A 143 4.94 -1.77 -16.82
C SER A 143 4.18 -1.96 -15.50
N ARG A 144 3.18 -1.10 -15.26
CA ARG A 144 2.33 -1.21 -14.06
C ARG A 144 1.63 -2.57 -13.98
N GLU A 145 1.13 -3.07 -15.11
CA GLU A 145 0.46 -4.35 -15.23
C GLU A 145 1.40 -5.49 -14.82
N ARG A 146 2.63 -5.44 -15.29
CA ARG A 146 3.64 -6.44 -14.94
C ARG A 146 4.06 -6.37 -13.47
N ALA A 147 4.16 -5.18 -12.90
CA ALA A 147 4.42 -5.02 -11.46
C ALA A 147 3.27 -5.56 -10.60
N MET A 148 2.02 -5.35 -11.05
CA MET A 148 0.84 -5.93 -10.40
C MET A 148 0.86 -7.47 -10.45
N GLU A 149 1.17 -8.06 -11.60
CA GLU A 149 1.31 -9.51 -11.74
C GLU A 149 2.39 -10.05 -10.79
N GLN A 150 3.58 -9.45 -10.76
CA GLN A 150 4.66 -9.85 -9.85
C GLN A 150 4.27 -9.77 -8.38
N PHE A 151 3.54 -8.73 -8.00
CA PHE A 151 3.02 -8.59 -6.65
C PHE A 151 2.00 -9.70 -6.30
N TRP A 152 1.09 -10.02 -7.23
CA TRP A 152 0.09 -11.08 -7.02
C TRP A 152 0.72 -12.47 -6.98
N ASP A 153 1.72 -12.73 -7.82
CA ASP A 153 2.44 -14.00 -7.90
C ASP A 153 3.41 -14.23 -6.73
N SER A 154 3.66 -13.19 -5.93
CA SER A 154 4.50 -13.32 -4.74
C SER A 154 3.87 -14.29 -3.72
N PRO A 155 4.57 -15.38 -3.32
CA PRO A 155 3.96 -16.53 -2.65
C PRO A 155 3.54 -16.24 -1.20
N GLY A 156 4.14 -15.25 -0.55
CA GLY A 156 3.90 -14.94 0.86
C GLY A 156 3.87 -13.45 1.16
N THR A 157 3.52 -13.14 2.41
CA THR A 157 3.45 -11.74 2.89
C THR A 157 4.81 -11.06 2.85
N GLN A 158 5.88 -11.77 3.23
CA GLN A 158 7.21 -11.19 3.27
C GLN A 158 7.74 -10.86 1.87
N GLU A 159 7.47 -11.72 0.90
CA GLU A 159 7.83 -11.50 -0.51
C GLU A 159 7.10 -10.29 -1.09
N LYS A 160 5.82 -10.12 -0.75
CA LYS A 160 5.02 -8.93 -1.11
C LYS A 160 5.58 -7.65 -0.50
N ILE A 161 5.95 -7.70 0.79
CA ILE A 161 6.60 -6.58 1.49
C ILE A 161 7.91 -6.21 0.79
N ASN A 162 8.76 -7.21 0.55
CA ASN A 162 10.05 -7.01 -0.11
C ASN A 162 9.89 -6.42 -1.51
N PHE A 163 8.92 -6.92 -2.29
CA PHE A 163 8.64 -6.41 -3.62
C PHE A 163 8.29 -4.91 -3.60
N ILE A 164 7.38 -4.49 -2.71
CA ILE A 164 7.01 -3.07 -2.57
C ILE A 164 8.21 -2.23 -2.16
N ILE A 165 8.91 -2.64 -1.11
CA ILE A 165 10.07 -1.91 -0.59
C ILE A 165 11.12 -1.74 -1.68
N THR A 166 11.53 -2.84 -2.32
CA THR A 166 12.54 -2.82 -3.39
C THR A 166 12.11 -1.93 -4.55
N SER A 167 10.85 -2.02 -5.00
CA SER A 167 10.32 -1.18 -6.08
C SER A 167 10.47 0.32 -5.82
N TYR A 168 10.21 0.76 -4.60
CA TYR A 168 10.35 2.16 -4.21
C TYR A 168 11.81 2.60 -4.10
N TYR A 169 12.66 1.76 -3.50
CA TYR A 169 14.09 2.07 -3.37
C TYR A 169 14.80 2.12 -4.73
N ASP A 170 14.52 1.17 -5.62
CA ASP A 170 15.11 1.13 -6.96
C ASP A 170 14.77 2.39 -7.75
N VAL A 171 13.52 2.81 -7.65
CA VAL A 171 13.03 4.00 -8.31
C VAL A 171 13.70 5.27 -7.78
N LEU A 172 13.70 5.50 -6.46
CA LEU A 172 14.34 6.68 -5.88
C LEU A 172 15.86 6.69 -6.11
N THR A 173 16.50 5.53 -6.03
CA THR A 173 17.93 5.40 -6.35
C THR A 173 18.21 5.76 -7.81
N GLY A 174 17.40 5.25 -8.74
CA GLY A 174 17.53 5.57 -10.16
C GLY A 174 17.34 7.06 -10.47
N MET A 175 16.40 7.73 -9.78
CA MET A 175 16.21 9.19 -9.90
C MET A 175 17.43 9.96 -9.40
N ASN A 176 17.93 9.60 -8.22
CA ASN A 176 19.09 10.26 -7.62
C ASN A 176 20.35 10.10 -8.50
N GLN A 177 20.57 8.90 -9.04
CA GLN A 177 21.69 8.64 -9.97
C GLN A 177 21.59 9.49 -11.23
N LYS A 178 20.40 9.63 -11.82
CA LYS A 178 20.19 10.50 -13.00
C LYS A 178 20.41 11.97 -12.69
N LYS A 179 19.90 12.45 -11.57
CA LYS A 179 20.11 13.83 -11.13
C LYS A 179 21.60 14.11 -10.96
N GLN A 180 22.34 13.16 -10.35
CA GLN A 180 23.77 13.29 -10.18
C GLN A 180 24.50 13.27 -11.53
N ALA A 181 24.22 12.31 -12.41
CA ALA A 181 24.84 12.21 -13.73
C ALA A 181 24.57 13.48 -14.57
N TYR A 182 23.34 14.02 -14.53
CA TYR A 182 23.01 15.26 -15.18
C TYR A 182 23.81 16.45 -14.61
N SER A 183 23.91 16.54 -13.29
CA SER A 183 24.69 17.59 -12.62
C SER A 183 26.19 17.50 -12.97
N GLU A 184 26.76 16.30 -12.97
CA GLU A 184 28.16 16.07 -13.36
C GLU A 184 28.43 16.43 -14.81
N SER A 185 27.57 16.03 -15.73
CA SER A 185 27.62 16.41 -17.15
C SER A 185 27.56 17.93 -17.33
N PHE A 186 26.67 18.57 -16.60
CA PHE A 186 26.51 20.02 -16.60
C PHE A 186 27.76 20.76 -16.13
N ILE A 187 28.35 20.30 -15.02
CA ILE A 187 29.61 20.86 -14.47
C ILE A 187 30.76 20.63 -15.43
N THR A 188 30.84 19.46 -16.06
CA THR A 188 31.88 19.14 -17.04
C THR A 188 31.81 20.07 -18.24
N TYR A 189 30.63 20.24 -18.84
CA TYR A 189 30.40 21.14 -19.92
C TYR A 189 30.79 22.59 -19.56
N ALA A 190 30.37 23.08 -18.37
CA ALA A 190 30.73 24.41 -17.90
C ALA A 190 32.25 24.60 -17.83
N LYS A 191 32.98 23.62 -17.29
CA LYS A 191 34.44 23.68 -17.16
C LYS A 191 35.13 23.67 -18.53
N GLU A 192 34.68 22.86 -19.46
CA GLU A 192 35.20 22.82 -20.84
C GLU A 192 34.96 24.12 -21.54
N TYR A 193 33.74 24.65 -21.52
CA TYR A 193 33.37 25.90 -22.13
C TYR A 193 34.16 27.09 -21.57
N ILE A 194 34.33 27.17 -20.24
CA ILE A 194 35.19 28.17 -19.59
C ILE A 194 36.64 28.02 -20.07
N GLY A 195 37.17 26.81 -20.14
CA GLY A 195 38.56 26.54 -20.58
C GLY A 195 38.83 26.99 -22.01
N GLU A 196 37.83 26.88 -22.89
CA GLU A 196 37.94 27.31 -24.29
C GLU A 196 37.79 28.85 -24.49
N HIS A 197 37.00 29.50 -23.63
CA HIS A 197 36.60 30.88 -23.83
C HIS A 197 37.16 31.88 -22.78
N TYR A 198 37.95 31.42 -21.78
CA TYR A 198 38.44 32.28 -20.68
C TYR A 198 39.29 33.47 -21.15
N SER A 199 39.91 33.39 -22.34
CA SER A 199 40.73 34.46 -22.93
C SER A 199 39.94 35.45 -23.79
N ASP A 200 38.64 35.19 -23.99
CA ASP A 200 37.78 36.09 -24.76
C ASP A 200 37.31 37.25 -23.87
N PRO A 201 37.60 38.53 -24.23
CA PRO A 201 37.17 39.70 -23.46
C PRO A 201 35.64 39.82 -23.30
N GLU A 202 34.86 39.25 -24.21
CA GLU A 202 33.40 39.28 -24.16
C GLU A 202 32.83 38.10 -23.31
N PHE A 203 33.68 37.15 -22.89
CA PHE A 203 33.24 36.07 -22.08
C PHE A 203 32.82 36.52 -20.67
N ASN A 204 31.61 36.17 -20.28
CA ASN A 204 31.06 36.46 -18.96
C ASN A 204 30.04 35.38 -18.55
N ILE A 205 29.51 35.49 -17.33
CA ILE A 205 28.56 34.50 -16.76
C ILE A 205 27.28 34.41 -17.60
N SER A 206 26.82 35.46 -18.23
CA SER A 206 25.61 35.45 -19.07
C SER A 206 25.85 34.62 -20.34
N VAL A 207 27.00 34.80 -20.99
CA VAL A 207 27.38 33.97 -22.17
C VAL A 207 27.45 32.50 -21.83
N LEU A 208 28.02 32.13 -20.65
CA LEU A 208 28.05 30.77 -20.18
C LEU A 208 26.63 30.25 -19.93
N ALA A 209 25.80 31.01 -19.24
CA ALA A 209 24.41 30.65 -18.95
C ALA A 209 23.59 30.40 -20.21
N ASP A 210 23.75 31.31 -21.22
CA ASP A 210 23.08 31.16 -22.50
C ASP A 210 23.53 29.89 -23.26
N SER A 211 24.84 29.58 -23.23
CA SER A 211 25.39 28.38 -23.87
C SER A 211 24.87 27.10 -23.22
N MET A 212 24.53 27.16 -21.93
CA MET A 212 23.98 26.03 -21.13
C MET A 212 22.45 26.03 -21.10
N HIS A 213 21.80 26.98 -21.76
CA HIS A 213 20.34 27.19 -21.77
C HIS A 213 19.74 27.29 -20.36
N VAL A 214 20.41 27.99 -19.45
CA VAL A 214 19.94 28.26 -18.09
C VAL A 214 19.74 29.73 -17.83
N SER A 215 18.77 30.10 -17.01
CA SER A 215 18.54 31.46 -16.57
C SER A 215 19.44 31.82 -15.39
N LEU A 216 20.01 33.02 -15.40
CA LEU A 216 20.62 33.62 -14.22
C LEU A 216 19.48 34.18 -13.34
N SER A 217 19.12 33.45 -12.26
CA SER A 217 18.12 33.86 -11.25
C SER A 217 18.81 34.28 -9.98
#